data_61a6307390ab4e059fa6dced3f2492d9
#
_entry.id   61a6307390ab4e059fa6dced3f2492d9
#
_cell.length_a   1.000
_cell.length_b   1.000
_cell.length_c   1.000
_cell.angle_alpha   90.00
_cell.angle_beta   90.00
_cell.angle_gamma   90.00
#
_symmetry.space_group_name_H-M   'P 1'
#
loop_
_entity.id
_entity.type
_entity.pdbx_description
1 polymer ?
#
loop_
_entity_poly.entity_id
_entity_poly.type
_entity_poly.pdbx_seq_one_letter_code
_entity_poly.pdbx_strand_id
1 'polypeptide(L)'
;MNEFDDLNLEETQEMDETPETRDLAGESDAEDLPEETGLPSPEETELPEPEDLLEDRPALRELTDEEREALAIPPAERTWHQTELADLARHGDFETQRSFLRDKNGDLAETYYGAPGSQRPDGIRFGPEGISLWETKDYGDVNNLLRNMEAQTADRLALFGSDVDITYSVNGSRLSVGDAERLQEKAEELGVSAELILK
;
A
#
# COMPACT_ATOMS: atom_id res chain seq x y z
N MET A 1 -26.08 -49.35 -11.69
CA MET A 1 -27.51 -49.03 -11.79
C MET A 1 -27.75 -47.86 -10.84
N ASN A 2 -27.63 -46.67 -11.34
CA ASN A 2 -28.30 -45.48 -10.86
C ASN A 2 -28.11 -44.41 -11.94
N GLU A 3 -29.22 -44.19 -12.61
CA GLU A 3 -29.49 -43.09 -13.52
C GLU A 3 -29.70 -41.82 -12.69
N PHE A 4 -29.14 -40.72 -13.12
CA PHE A 4 -29.65 -39.38 -12.88
C PHE A 4 -29.39 -38.57 -14.14
N ASP A 5 -30.32 -38.51 -14.86
CA ASP A 5 -31.20 -37.55 -15.52
C ASP A 5 -30.65 -36.13 -15.72
N ASP A 6 -30.72 -35.80 -17.00
CA ASP A 6 -30.84 -34.50 -17.67
C ASP A 6 -31.43 -33.38 -16.82
N LEU A 7 -30.77 -32.24 -16.80
CA LEU A 7 -31.40 -30.95 -16.56
C LEU A 7 -30.82 -29.86 -17.46
N ASN A 8 -31.52 -29.66 -18.53
CA ASN A 8 -32.11 -28.41 -19.01
C ASN A 8 -31.23 -27.18 -19.20
N LEU A 9 -30.86 -27.00 -20.47
CA LEU A 9 -30.47 -25.72 -21.06
C LEU A 9 -31.73 -24.83 -21.17
N GLU A 10 -31.77 -23.74 -20.45
CA GLU A 10 -32.64 -22.62 -20.76
C GLU A 10 -31.87 -21.42 -21.26
N GLU A 11 -32.23 -21.04 -22.45
CA GLU A 11 -31.93 -19.82 -23.18
C GLU A 11 -32.06 -18.58 -22.29
N THR A 12 -31.05 -17.71 -22.31
CA THR A 12 -31.27 -16.30 -21.95
C THR A 12 -31.03 -15.40 -23.12
N GLN A 13 -32.08 -14.72 -23.43
CA GLN A 13 -32.34 -13.74 -24.47
C GLN A 13 -31.27 -12.64 -24.56
N GLU A 14 -30.89 -12.39 -25.78
CA GLU A 14 -30.29 -11.14 -26.24
C GLU A 14 -31.24 -9.96 -25.96
N MET A 15 -30.75 -8.97 -25.26
CA MET A 15 -31.34 -7.63 -25.28
C MET A 15 -30.31 -6.67 -25.90
N ASP A 16 -30.56 -6.45 -27.17
CA ASP A 16 -30.02 -5.37 -27.98
C ASP A 16 -30.79 -4.09 -27.63
N GLU A 17 -30.17 -3.15 -26.92
CA GLU A 17 -30.66 -1.78 -26.80
C GLU A 17 -29.52 -0.79 -27.01
N THR A 18 -29.47 -0.27 -28.25
CA THR A 18 -28.74 0.92 -28.62
C THR A 18 -29.45 2.18 -28.07
N PRO A 19 -28.76 3.08 -27.36
CA PRO A 19 -29.32 4.41 -27.13
C PRO A 19 -28.92 5.37 -28.24
N GLU A 20 -29.97 5.99 -28.75
CA GLU A 20 -29.98 7.07 -29.74
C GLU A 20 -29.06 8.26 -29.34
N THR A 21 -28.25 8.68 -30.29
CA THR A 21 -27.54 9.97 -30.27
C THR A 21 -28.55 11.12 -30.37
N ARG A 22 -28.68 11.92 -29.34
CA ARG A 22 -29.33 13.23 -29.39
C ARG A 22 -28.29 14.30 -29.71
N ASP A 23 -28.37 14.82 -30.92
CA ASP A 23 -27.85 16.10 -31.33
C ASP A 23 -28.49 17.22 -30.50
N LEU A 24 -27.70 17.95 -29.76
CA LEU A 24 -28.04 19.26 -29.23
C LEU A 24 -27.05 20.29 -29.77
N ALA A 25 -27.39 20.85 -30.90
CA ALA A 25 -26.85 22.15 -31.30
C ALA A 25 -27.45 23.21 -30.40
N GLY A 26 -26.63 23.80 -29.55
CA GLY A 26 -26.95 24.96 -28.73
C GLY A 26 -26.02 26.10 -29.10
N GLU A 27 -26.60 27.14 -29.64
CA GLU A 27 -25.97 28.40 -30.07
C GLU A 27 -25.23 29.04 -28.89
N SER A 28 -24.01 29.50 -29.14
CA SER A 28 -23.22 30.26 -28.19
C SER A 28 -23.58 31.73 -28.32
N ASP A 29 -24.26 32.25 -27.34
CA ASP A 29 -24.31 33.68 -27.08
C ASP A 29 -23.01 34.09 -26.39
N ALA A 30 -22.25 34.94 -27.09
CA ALA A 30 -21.08 35.58 -26.54
C ALA A 30 -21.58 36.76 -25.68
N GLU A 31 -21.59 36.61 -24.37
CA GLU A 31 -21.77 37.71 -23.43
C GLU A 31 -20.43 38.10 -22.79
N ASP A 32 -20.15 39.37 -23.01
CA ASP A 32 -19.26 40.32 -22.34
C ASP A 32 -18.45 39.77 -21.14
N LEU A 33 -17.12 39.72 -21.33
CA LEU A 33 -16.17 39.58 -20.24
C LEU A 33 -16.00 40.96 -19.55
N PRO A 34 -16.19 41.05 -18.23
CA PRO A 34 -15.82 42.26 -17.50
C PRO A 34 -14.30 42.43 -17.44
N GLU A 35 -13.88 43.64 -17.77
CA GLU A 35 -12.48 44.11 -17.73
C GLU A 35 -11.91 43.98 -16.32
N GLU A 36 -10.68 43.53 -16.29
CA GLU A 36 -9.61 43.78 -15.33
C GLU A 36 -10.00 44.08 -13.86
N THR A 37 -10.06 43.03 -13.03
CA THR A 37 -9.71 43.21 -11.63
C THR A 37 -8.28 42.74 -11.42
N GLY A 38 -7.42 43.71 -11.07
CA GLY A 38 -5.99 43.52 -10.83
C GLY A 38 -5.74 42.34 -9.89
N LEU A 39 -5.11 41.33 -10.42
CA LEU A 39 -4.50 40.29 -9.62
C LEU A 39 -3.39 40.95 -8.78
N PRO A 40 -3.37 40.70 -7.46
CA PRO A 40 -2.22 41.13 -6.67
C PRO A 40 -0.97 40.47 -7.26
N SER A 41 0.07 41.28 -7.45
CA SER A 41 1.41 40.82 -7.81
C SER A 41 1.76 39.62 -6.92
N PRO A 42 2.26 38.49 -7.48
CA PRO A 42 2.75 37.44 -6.63
C PRO A 42 3.83 38.05 -5.73
N GLU A 43 3.53 38.17 -4.44
CA GLU A 43 4.56 38.35 -3.44
C GLU A 43 5.58 37.25 -3.67
N GLU A 44 6.84 37.62 -3.87
CA GLU A 44 7.95 36.70 -3.94
C GLU A 44 7.96 35.94 -2.62
N THR A 45 7.29 34.76 -2.63
CA THR A 45 7.43 33.79 -1.56
C THR A 45 8.86 33.31 -1.68
N GLU A 46 9.74 33.84 -0.84
CA GLU A 46 11.10 33.30 -0.70
C GLU A 46 10.99 31.82 -0.49
N LEU A 47 11.48 31.04 -1.46
CA LEU A 47 11.59 29.58 -1.30
C LEU A 47 12.48 29.34 -0.08
N PRO A 48 12.10 28.44 0.85
CA PRO A 48 12.93 28.12 1.99
C PRO A 48 14.32 27.69 1.49
N GLU A 49 15.35 28.21 2.14
CA GLU A 49 16.72 27.84 1.85
C GLU A 49 16.87 26.31 1.95
N PRO A 50 17.65 25.67 1.06
CA PRO A 50 17.80 24.22 1.06
C PRO A 50 18.34 23.64 2.37
N GLU A 51 18.90 24.46 3.25
CA GLU A 51 19.37 24.07 4.59
C GLU A 51 18.19 23.87 5.57
N ASP A 52 17.09 24.63 5.43
CA ASP A 52 15.90 24.51 6.27
C ASP A 52 15.11 23.19 6.02
N LEU A 53 15.28 22.58 4.84
CA LEU A 53 14.68 21.28 4.50
C LEU A 53 15.40 20.09 5.12
N LEU A 54 16.57 20.30 5.74
CA LEU A 54 17.36 19.22 6.35
C LEU A 54 17.14 19.08 7.87
N GLU A 55 16.53 20.06 8.52
CA GLU A 55 16.33 20.06 9.98
C GLU A 55 15.22 19.12 10.46
N ASP A 56 14.29 18.71 9.59
CA ASP A 56 13.15 17.84 9.94
C ASP A 56 13.34 16.35 9.53
N ARG A 57 14.54 15.95 9.13
CA ARG A 57 14.80 14.52 8.98
C ARG A 57 14.94 13.90 10.36
N PRO A 58 14.08 12.95 10.75
CA PRO A 58 14.30 12.20 11.98
C PRO A 58 15.73 11.65 11.93
N ALA A 59 16.50 11.93 12.98
CA ALA A 59 17.87 11.41 13.09
C ALA A 59 17.78 9.90 12.88
N LEU A 60 18.45 9.40 11.84
CA LEU A 60 18.51 7.96 11.58
C LEU A 60 18.95 7.28 12.86
N ARG A 61 18.10 6.43 13.42
CA ARG A 61 18.45 5.68 14.62
C ARG A 61 19.70 4.85 14.38
N GLU A 62 20.50 4.67 15.39
CA GLU A 62 21.64 3.77 15.29
C GLU A 62 21.13 2.33 15.08
N LEU A 63 21.72 1.63 14.10
CA LEU A 63 21.43 0.23 13.85
C LEU A 63 21.91 -0.63 15.03
N THR A 64 21.12 -1.61 15.40
CA THR A 64 21.52 -2.65 16.34
C THR A 64 22.61 -3.56 15.74
N ASP A 65 23.29 -4.35 16.56
CA ASP A 65 24.28 -5.30 16.06
C ASP A 65 23.63 -6.38 15.18
N GLU A 66 22.42 -6.83 15.54
CA GLU A 66 21.64 -7.82 14.77
C GLU A 66 21.23 -7.28 13.39
N GLU A 67 20.84 -6.02 13.30
CA GLU A 67 20.52 -5.37 12.02
C GLU A 67 21.74 -5.23 11.12
N ARG A 68 22.91 -4.85 11.71
CA ARG A 68 24.17 -4.78 10.97
C ARG A 68 24.58 -6.15 10.44
N GLU A 69 24.43 -7.19 11.25
CA GLU A 69 24.71 -8.57 10.84
C GLU A 69 23.77 -9.00 9.71
N ALA A 70 22.45 -8.76 9.85
CA ALA A 70 21.45 -9.10 8.84
C ALA A 70 21.70 -8.38 7.50
N LEU A 71 22.13 -7.12 7.54
CA LEU A 71 22.48 -6.34 6.34
C LEU A 71 23.70 -6.89 5.62
N ALA A 72 24.65 -7.51 6.34
CA ALA A 72 25.86 -8.10 5.77
C ALA A 72 25.60 -9.43 5.02
N ILE A 73 24.47 -10.10 5.29
CA ILE A 73 24.09 -11.35 4.65
C ILE A 73 23.42 -11.07 3.30
N PRO A 74 23.81 -11.75 2.19
CA PRO A 74 23.13 -11.61 0.91
C PRO A 74 21.63 -11.99 1.03
N PRO A 75 20.68 -11.28 0.37
CA PRO A 75 19.26 -11.55 0.48
C PRO A 75 18.85 -13.01 0.24
N ALA A 76 19.52 -13.71 -0.69
CA ALA A 76 19.24 -15.11 -0.99
C ALA A 76 19.59 -16.09 0.15
N GLU A 77 20.48 -15.68 1.07
CA GLU A 77 20.98 -16.50 2.18
C GLU A 77 20.32 -16.16 3.51
N ARG A 78 19.52 -15.07 3.57
CA ARG A 78 18.83 -14.63 4.78
C ARG A 78 17.73 -15.61 5.17
N THR A 79 17.56 -15.80 6.47
CA THR A 79 16.31 -16.31 7.04
C THR A 79 15.23 -15.23 6.93
N TRP A 80 13.97 -15.61 7.08
CA TRP A 80 12.86 -14.65 7.07
C TRP A 80 13.07 -13.53 8.11
N HIS A 81 13.51 -13.86 9.31
CA HIS A 81 13.79 -12.89 10.37
C HIS A 81 14.93 -11.93 10.02
N GLN A 82 16.01 -12.44 9.41
CA GLN A 82 17.10 -11.58 8.92
C GLN A 82 16.67 -10.70 7.75
N THR A 83 15.73 -11.17 6.92
CA THR A 83 15.13 -10.35 5.86
C THR A 83 14.35 -9.19 6.47
N GLU A 84 13.49 -9.45 7.47
CA GLU A 84 12.74 -8.43 8.21
C GLU A 84 13.69 -7.40 8.86
N LEU A 85 14.68 -7.86 9.63
CA LEU A 85 15.65 -6.98 10.29
C LEU A 85 16.44 -6.11 9.30
N ALA A 86 16.92 -6.70 8.21
CA ALA A 86 17.69 -5.97 7.20
C ALA A 86 16.84 -4.96 6.43
N ASP A 87 15.56 -5.26 6.24
CA ASP A 87 14.61 -4.38 5.56
C ASP A 87 14.24 -3.19 6.46
N LEU A 88 13.80 -3.46 7.67
CA LEU A 88 13.48 -2.42 8.66
C LEU A 88 14.68 -1.52 9.01
N ALA A 89 15.90 -2.07 8.98
CA ALA A 89 17.13 -1.29 9.15
C ALA A 89 17.33 -0.23 8.04
N ARG A 90 16.78 -0.45 6.84
CA ARG A 90 16.80 0.51 5.72
C ARG A 90 15.74 1.57 5.84
N HIS A 91 14.67 1.29 6.63
CA HIS A 91 13.51 2.12 6.83
C HIS A 91 13.40 2.57 8.30
N GLY A 92 14.48 3.15 8.83
CA GLY A 92 14.63 3.51 10.24
C GLY A 92 13.66 4.54 10.80
N ASP A 93 12.79 5.11 9.96
CA ASP A 93 11.70 6.02 10.31
C ASP A 93 10.40 5.29 10.68
N PHE A 94 10.33 3.97 10.52
CA PHE A 94 9.21 3.16 10.96
C PHE A 94 9.40 2.68 12.41
N GLU A 95 8.34 2.79 13.21
CA GLU A 95 8.27 2.17 14.53
C GLU A 95 7.90 0.69 14.39
N THR A 96 8.58 -0.17 15.10
CA THR A 96 8.41 -1.63 15.00
C THR A 96 7.82 -2.20 16.28
N GLN A 97 7.35 -3.47 16.24
CA GLN A 97 6.85 -4.21 17.40
C GLN A 97 5.62 -3.62 18.08
N ARG A 98 4.86 -2.75 17.40
CA ARG A 98 3.63 -2.16 17.93
C ARG A 98 2.40 -2.93 17.48
N SER A 99 1.49 -3.21 18.42
CA SER A 99 0.23 -3.90 18.16
C SER A 99 -0.96 -2.99 18.37
N PHE A 100 -1.96 -3.11 17.52
CA PHE A 100 -3.13 -2.23 17.51
C PHE A 100 -4.41 -3.04 17.44
N LEU A 101 -5.49 -2.50 17.99
CA LEU A 101 -6.86 -2.98 17.85
C LEU A 101 -7.82 -1.79 17.76
N ARG A 102 -9.08 -2.05 17.40
CA ARG A 102 -10.13 -1.07 17.62
C ARG A 102 -10.72 -1.27 19.01
N ASP A 103 -10.79 -0.20 19.77
CA ASP A 103 -11.39 -0.20 21.10
C ASP A 103 -12.93 -0.33 21.02
N LYS A 104 -13.58 -0.33 22.18
CA LYS A 104 -15.06 -0.43 22.29
C LYS A 104 -15.82 0.72 21.60
N ASN A 105 -15.17 1.85 21.34
CA ASN A 105 -15.74 3.00 20.65
C ASN A 105 -15.47 2.95 19.13
N GLY A 106 -14.65 2.01 18.67
CA GLY A 106 -14.20 1.89 17.30
C GLY A 106 -12.93 2.70 17.00
N ASP A 107 -12.31 3.30 18.01
CA ASP A 107 -11.09 4.07 17.85
C ASP A 107 -9.86 3.15 17.79
N LEU A 108 -8.86 3.54 16.96
CA LEU A 108 -7.59 2.82 16.90
C LEU A 108 -6.81 3.01 18.20
N ALA A 109 -6.47 1.91 18.86
CA ALA A 109 -5.76 1.92 20.13
C ALA A 109 -4.57 0.96 20.10
N GLU A 110 -3.45 1.37 20.68
CA GLU A 110 -2.30 0.50 20.91
C GLU A 110 -2.58 -0.50 22.02
N THR A 111 -2.06 -1.72 21.88
CA THR A 111 -2.28 -2.80 22.84
C THR A 111 -1.06 -3.70 22.96
N TYR A 112 -1.11 -4.69 23.85
CA TYR A 112 -0.04 -5.67 24.00
C TYR A 112 -0.07 -6.71 22.87
N TYR A 113 1.09 -7.29 22.58
CA TYR A 113 1.22 -8.35 21.58
C TYR A 113 0.35 -9.56 21.92
N GLY A 114 -0.42 -10.04 20.94
CA GLY A 114 -1.29 -11.19 21.09
C GLY A 114 -2.63 -10.89 21.76
N ALA A 115 -3.00 -9.61 21.96
CA ALA A 115 -4.34 -9.26 22.37
C ALA A 115 -5.39 -9.76 21.34
N PRO A 116 -6.53 -10.33 21.77
CA PRO A 116 -7.56 -10.79 20.85
C PRO A 116 -8.01 -9.68 19.90
N GLY A 117 -7.98 -9.97 18.56
CA GLY A 117 -8.34 -9.00 17.52
C GLY A 117 -7.28 -7.94 17.22
N SER A 118 -6.12 -8.00 17.88
CA SER A 118 -5.02 -7.09 17.58
C SER A 118 -4.26 -7.53 16.32
N GLN A 119 -3.69 -6.53 15.63
CA GLN A 119 -2.77 -6.72 14.52
C GLN A 119 -1.46 -6.00 14.81
N ARG A 120 -0.37 -6.56 14.31
CA ARG A 120 0.97 -6.00 14.43
C ARG A 120 1.61 -5.94 13.05
N PRO A 121 1.68 -4.76 12.42
CA PRO A 121 2.51 -4.56 11.23
C PRO A 121 3.99 -4.71 11.58
N ASP A 122 4.82 -5.07 10.60
CA ASP A 122 6.27 -5.14 10.79
C ASP A 122 6.85 -3.75 11.06
N GLY A 123 6.33 -2.73 10.37
CA GLY A 123 6.62 -1.32 10.63
C GLY A 123 5.38 -0.45 10.53
N ILE A 124 5.30 0.60 11.35
CA ILE A 124 4.24 1.61 11.31
C ILE A 124 4.85 3.00 11.46
N ARG A 125 4.30 3.96 10.72
CA ARG A 125 4.64 5.37 10.83
C ARG A 125 3.37 6.21 10.84
N PHE A 126 3.29 7.12 11.81
CA PHE A 126 2.25 8.14 11.87
C PHE A 126 2.82 9.44 11.33
N GLY A 127 2.23 9.98 10.28
CA GLY A 127 2.67 11.19 9.61
C GLY A 127 1.54 12.17 9.36
N PRO A 128 1.84 13.38 8.85
CA PRO A 128 0.83 14.39 8.54
C PRO A 128 -0.12 13.94 7.42
N GLU A 129 0.30 13.02 6.58
CA GLU A 129 -0.49 12.47 5.47
C GLU A 129 -1.28 11.22 5.86
N GLY A 130 -1.13 10.74 7.10
CA GLY A 130 -1.84 9.57 7.60
C GLY A 130 -0.93 8.50 8.20
N ILE A 131 -1.42 7.27 8.13
CA ILE A 131 -0.72 6.08 8.64
C ILE A 131 -0.08 5.34 7.47
N SER A 132 1.21 5.04 7.58
CA SER A 132 1.92 4.17 6.64
C SER A 132 2.32 2.88 7.33
N LEU A 133 2.07 1.74 6.68
CA LEU A 133 2.44 0.41 7.16
C LEU A 133 3.51 -0.20 6.25
N TRP A 134 4.44 -0.89 6.87
CA TRP A 134 5.50 -1.61 6.19
C TRP A 134 5.44 -3.09 6.55
N GLU A 135 5.41 -3.95 5.53
CA GLU A 135 5.25 -5.40 5.68
C GLU A 135 6.35 -6.12 4.89
N THR A 136 7.25 -6.79 5.59
CA THR A 136 8.34 -7.55 4.97
C THR A 136 7.92 -8.98 4.66
N LYS A 137 8.21 -9.47 3.46
CA LYS A 137 7.83 -10.79 2.99
C LYS A 137 9.01 -11.57 2.43
N ASP A 138 9.14 -12.81 2.86
CA ASP A 138 10.17 -13.74 2.39
C ASP A 138 9.54 -15.09 2.03
N TYR A 139 8.97 -15.16 0.83
CA TYR A 139 8.27 -16.33 0.32
C TYR A 139 9.03 -16.97 -0.84
N GLY A 140 9.14 -18.30 -0.83
CA GLY A 140 9.64 -19.08 -1.96
C GLY A 140 8.55 -19.47 -2.98
N ASP A 141 7.29 -19.21 -2.69
CA ASP A 141 6.13 -19.50 -3.54
C ASP A 141 5.27 -18.26 -3.70
N VAL A 142 5.21 -17.75 -4.93
CA VAL A 142 4.47 -16.54 -5.26
C VAL A 142 2.97 -16.66 -5.01
N ASN A 143 2.34 -17.82 -5.20
CA ASN A 143 0.91 -17.98 -4.96
C ASN A 143 0.57 -17.88 -3.47
N ASN A 144 1.46 -18.36 -2.60
CA ASN A 144 1.33 -18.19 -1.16
C ASN A 144 1.56 -16.72 -0.77
N LEU A 145 2.53 -16.05 -1.37
CA LEU A 145 2.77 -14.62 -1.19
C LEU A 145 1.53 -13.79 -1.54
N LEU A 146 1.00 -13.94 -2.76
CA LEU A 146 -0.15 -13.16 -3.24
C LEU A 146 -1.40 -13.36 -2.38
N ARG A 147 -1.70 -14.60 -1.97
CA ARG A 147 -2.82 -14.89 -1.05
C ARG A 147 -2.61 -14.26 0.33
N ASN A 148 -1.39 -14.27 0.84
CA ASN A 148 -1.08 -13.65 2.11
C ASN A 148 -1.23 -12.13 2.04
N MET A 149 -0.73 -11.49 0.97
CA MET A 149 -0.90 -10.06 0.74
C MET A 149 -2.38 -9.66 0.70
N GLU A 150 -3.21 -10.41 -0.04
CA GLU A 150 -4.65 -10.13 -0.13
C GLU A 150 -5.34 -10.20 1.24
N ALA A 151 -5.13 -11.29 1.98
CA ALA A 151 -5.72 -11.45 3.31
C ALA A 151 -5.23 -10.37 4.29
N GLN A 152 -3.92 -10.11 4.28
CA GLN A 152 -3.32 -9.15 5.20
C GLN A 152 -3.72 -7.70 4.85
N THR A 153 -3.81 -7.35 3.56
CA THR A 153 -4.32 -6.04 3.14
C THR A 153 -5.74 -5.83 3.64
N ALA A 154 -6.64 -6.81 3.46
CA ALA A 154 -8.00 -6.72 3.95
C ALA A 154 -8.05 -6.50 5.48
N ASP A 155 -7.23 -7.23 6.23
CA ASP A 155 -7.13 -7.08 7.68
C ASP A 155 -6.60 -5.69 8.08
N ARG A 156 -5.58 -5.17 7.39
CA ARG A 156 -5.01 -3.84 7.64
C ARG A 156 -6.01 -2.74 7.35
N LEU A 157 -6.70 -2.80 6.20
CA LEU A 157 -7.75 -1.84 5.85
C LEU A 157 -8.90 -1.86 6.86
N ALA A 158 -9.31 -3.04 7.34
CA ALA A 158 -10.36 -3.16 8.35
C ALA A 158 -9.96 -2.52 9.68
N LEU A 159 -8.70 -2.62 10.08
CA LEU A 159 -8.22 -2.07 11.34
C LEU A 159 -7.85 -0.59 11.24
N PHE A 160 -7.02 -0.22 10.26
CA PHE A 160 -6.44 1.12 10.18
C PHE A 160 -7.29 2.11 9.36
N GLY A 161 -8.20 1.62 8.53
CA GLY A 161 -9.05 2.42 7.64
C GLY A 161 -8.57 2.37 6.18
N SER A 162 -9.40 2.94 5.28
CA SER A 162 -9.13 2.94 3.82
C SER A 162 -8.00 3.87 3.39
N ASP A 163 -7.65 4.82 4.24
CA ASP A 163 -6.67 5.88 3.94
C ASP A 163 -5.25 5.50 4.42
N VAL A 164 -5.07 4.26 4.86
CA VAL A 164 -3.76 3.74 5.25
C VAL A 164 -2.94 3.41 4.00
N ASP A 165 -1.69 3.85 3.99
CA ASP A 165 -0.73 3.48 2.96
C ASP A 165 0.00 2.19 3.37
N ILE A 166 -0.02 1.17 2.52
CA ILE A 166 0.59 -0.14 2.80
C ILE A 166 1.65 -0.44 1.77
N THR A 167 2.88 -0.68 2.22
CA THR A 167 3.99 -1.12 1.37
C THR A 167 4.43 -2.52 1.76
N TYR A 168 4.45 -3.41 0.78
CA TYR A 168 5.03 -4.75 0.89
C TYR A 168 6.46 -4.75 0.36
N SER A 169 7.42 -5.06 1.22
CA SER A 169 8.80 -5.27 0.85
C SER A 169 9.08 -6.77 0.73
N VAL A 170 9.43 -7.23 -0.47
CA VAL A 170 9.49 -8.66 -0.79
C VAL A 170 10.91 -9.05 -1.13
N ASN A 171 11.41 -10.15 -0.55
CA ASN A 171 12.70 -10.73 -0.91
C ASN A 171 12.67 -11.27 -2.36
N GLY A 172 13.03 -10.40 -3.31
CA GLY A 172 13.02 -10.70 -4.75
C GLY A 172 14.07 -11.71 -5.19
N SER A 173 15.03 -12.09 -4.33
CA SER A 173 16.07 -13.07 -4.67
C SER A 173 15.51 -14.48 -4.92
N ARG A 174 14.28 -14.75 -4.45
CA ARG A 174 13.58 -16.03 -4.58
C ARG A 174 12.50 -16.03 -5.64
N LEU A 175 12.25 -14.91 -6.28
CA LEU A 175 11.22 -14.75 -7.30
C LEU A 175 11.82 -14.79 -8.70
N SER A 176 11.10 -15.39 -9.65
CA SER A 176 11.36 -15.23 -11.07
C SER A 176 10.88 -13.87 -11.58
N VAL A 177 11.30 -13.47 -12.77
CA VAL A 177 10.82 -12.23 -13.40
C VAL A 177 9.29 -12.24 -13.55
N GLY A 178 8.72 -13.34 -14.01
CA GLY A 178 7.26 -13.47 -14.15
C GLY A 178 6.52 -13.45 -12.80
N ASP A 179 7.15 -13.92 -11.72
CA ASP A 179 6.58 -13.79 -10.37
C ASP A 179 6.60 -12.34 -9.88
N ALA A 180 7.66 -11.59 -10.20
CA ALA A 180 7.75 -10.17 -9.88
C ALA A 180 6.67 -9.34 -10.62
N GLU A 181 6.39 -9.64 -11.89
CA GLU A 181 5.31 -9.02 -12.65
C GLU A 181 3.94 -9.28 -11.99
N ARG A 182 3.66 -10.53 -11.64
CA ARG A 182 2.42 -10.92 -10.95
C ARG A 182 2.27 -10.24 -9.57
N LEU A 183 3.38 -10.02 -8.87
CA LEU A 183 3.40 -9.30 -7.60
C LEU A 183 2.96 -7.84 -7.81
N GLN A 184 3.50 -7.16 -8.82
CA GLN A 184 3.14 -5.78 -9.14
C GLN A 184 1.67 -5.66 -9.56
N GLU A 185 1.19 -6.55 -10.44
CA GLU A 185 -0.23 -6.60 -10.83
C GLU A 185 -1.15 -6.76 -9.62
N LYS A 186 -0.78 -7.65 -8.67
CA LYS A 186 -1.56 -7.87 -7.46
C LYS A 186 -1.52 -6.66 -6.51
N ALA A 187 -0.39 -6.00 -6.37
CA ALA A 187 -0.27 -4.78 -5.58
C ALA A 187 -1.17 -3.66 -6.14
N GLU A 188 -1.17 -3.47 -7.46
CA GLU A 188 -2.06 -2.52 -8.14
C GLU A 188 -3.54 -2.86 -7.91
N GLU A 189 -3.92 -4.15 -8.05
CA GLU A 189 -5.29 -4.64 -7.78
C GLU A 189 -5.74 -4.30 -6.35
N LEU A 190 -4.86 -4.46 -5.38
CA LEU A 190 -5.13 -4.21 -3.97
C LEU A 190 -5.02 -2.73 -3.57
N GLY A 191 -4.51 -1.87 -4.44
CA GLY A 191 -4.26 -0.46 -4.14
C GLY A 191 -3.14 -0.24 -3.13
N VAL A 192 -2.12 -1.11 -3.14
CA VAL A 192 -0.96 -1.06 -2.24
C VAL A 192 0.34 -0.95 -3.04
N SER A 193 1.45 -0.64 -2.37
CA SER A 193 2.78 -0.64 -2.98
C SER A 193 3.49 -1.97 -2.76
N ALA A 194 4.32 -2.38 -3.73
CA ALA A 194 5.22 -3.52 -3.58
C ALA A 194 6.62 -3.15 -4.04
N GLU A 195 7.61 -3.45 -3.21
CA GLU A 195 9.02 -3.24 -3.47
C GLU A 195 9.79 -4.56 -3.43
N LEU A 196 10.77 -4.72 -4.30
CA LEU A 196 11.64 -5.88 -4.31
C LEU A 196 12.97 -5.58 -3.62
N ILE A 197 13.28 -6.33 -2.58
CA ILE A 197 14.64 -6.38 -2.02
C ILE A 197 15.50 -7.12 -3.04
N LEU A 198 16.22 -6.36 -3.86
CA LEU A 198 17.19 -6.89 -4.80
C LEU A 198 18.58 -6.83 -4.18
N LYS A 199 19.51 -7.63 -4.71
CA LYS A 199 20.92 -7.82 -4.28
C LYS A 199 21.65 -6.54 -3.90
#